data_9bc0a6749b9eb822fed3fa5d9de8284f
#
_entry.id   9bc0a6749b9eb822fed3fa5d9de8284f
#
_cell.length_a   1.000
_cell.length_b   1.000
_cell.length_c   1.000
_cell.angle_alpha   90.00
_cell.angle_beta   90.00
_cell.angle_gamma   90.00
#
_symmetry.space_group_name_H-M   'P 1'
#
loop_
_entity.id
_entity.type
_entity.pdbx_description
1 polymer ?
#
loop_
_entity_poly.entity_id
_entity_poly.type
_entity_poly.pdbx_seq_one_letter_code
_entity_poly.pdbx_strand_id
1 'polypeptide(L)'
;MALLLGCGRGKNQAVTVTPHETLIDEEALPGDPFGAASGAYERLREVTDEALAQPWSGKLEEFGPWLEAQTVAVERSLGLLKALRVGPADVYAVANGRIALVYQQIATSLTEASVVAEREGYDADWKDQENRIWEQANAFWARCVRGCAMAGTHLDAWDLRCRQGLVNSEAKLQP
;
A
#
# COMPACT_ATOMS: atom_id res chain seq x y z
N MET A 1 62.92 -18.73 32.71
CA MET A 1 61.53 -19.10 33.01
C MET A 1 60.69 -17.92 32.60
N ALA A 2 60.21 -17.93 31.33
CA ALA A 2 59.49 -16.82 30.73
C ALA A 2 58.09 -17.33 30.37
N LEU A 3 57.06 -16.73 31.04
CA LEU A 3 55.66 -16.98 30.81
C LEU A 3 55.15 -16.03 29.73
N LEU A 4 54.85 -16.56 28.56
CA LEU A 4 54.17 -15.85 27.47
C LEU A 4 52.68 -15.84 27.74
N LEU A 5 52.12 -14.68 28.07
CA LEU A 5 50.66 -14.41 28.10
C LEU A 5 50.21 -14.15 26.66
N GLY A 6 49.47 -15.07 26.10
CA GLY A 6 48.79 -14.93 24.79
C GLY A 6 47.56 -14.07 24.94
N CYS A 7 47.57 -12.86 24.39
CA CYS A 7 46.36 -12.06 24.19
C CYS A 7 45.48 -12.69 23.07
N GLY A 8 44.40 -13.32 23.48
CA GLY A 8 43.35 -13.77 22.60
C GLY A 8 42.63 -12.58 21.98
N ARG A 9 42.87 -12.38 20.69
CA ARG A 9 42.14 -11.37 19.87
C ARG A 9 40.72 -11.89 19.59
N GLY A 10 39.78 -11.46 20.39
CA GLY A 10 38.37 -11.72 20.13
C GLY A 10 37.99 -11.15 18.77
N LYS A 11 37.68 -12.04 17.84
CA LYS A 11 36.99 -11.66 16.58
C LYS A 11 35.61 -11.21 16.93
N ASN A 12 35.36 -9.90 16.87
CA ASN A 12 34.01 -9.36 16.81
C ASN A 12 33.39 -9.87 15.50
N GLN A 13 32.65 -10.96 15.57
CA GLN A 13 31.71 -11.30 14.52
C GLN A 13 30.61 -10.24 14.58
N ALA A 14 30.64 -9.34 13.61
CA ALA A 14 29.48 -8.51 13.30
C ALA A 14 28.33 -9.47 12.98
N VAL A 15 27.37 -9.53 13.88
CA VAL A 15 26.08 -10.19 13.61
C VAL A 15 25.44 -9.35 12.53
N THR A 16 25.58 -9.79 11.29
CA THR A 16 24.79 -9.27 10.18
C THR A 16 23.36 -9.73 10.45
N VAL A 17 22.58 -8.87 11.10
CA VAL A 17 21.12 -9.03 11.13
C VAL A 17 20.69 -8.82 9.69
N THR A 18 20.53 -9.91 8.96
CA THR A 18 19.75 -9.92 7.72
C THR A 18 18.36 -9.48 8.13
N PRO A 19 17.82 -8.38 7.59
CA PRO A 19 16.40 -8.10 7.75
C PRO A 19 15.70 -9.35 7.20
N HIS A 20 15.05 -10.09 8.06
CA HIS A 20 14.09 -11.07 7.63
C HIS A 20 12.94 -10.23 7.04
N GLU A 21 13.08 -9.86 5.77
CA GLU A 21 11.93 -9.57 4.94
C GLU A 21 11.07 -10.83 5.00
N THR A 22 10.19 -10.86 5.96
CA THR A 22 8.99 -11.66 5.85
C THR A 22 8.31 -11.07 4.62
N LEU A 23 8.57 -11.69 3.46
CA LEU A 23 7.71 -11.62 2.30
C LEU A 23 6.34 -12.12 2.80
N ILE A 24 5.59 -11.22 3.44
CA ILE A 24 4.16 -11.43 3.59
C ILE A 24 3.69 -11.42 2.15
N ASP A 25 3.04 -12.49 1.77
CA ASP A 25 2.43 -12.66 0.47
C ASP A 25 1.63 -11.39 0.16
N GLU A 26 2.21 -10.46 -0.64
CA GLU A 26 1.59 -9.17 -0.95
C GLU A 26 0.31 -9.36 -1.76
N GLU A 27 0.06 -10.58 -2.26
CA GLU A 27 -1.00 -10.89 -3.18
C GLU A 27 -2.36 -11.18 -2.52
N ALA A 28 -2.41 -11.64 -1.28
CA ALA A 28 -3.68 -11.98 -0.66
C ALA A 28 -4.23 -10.84 0.19
N LEU A 29 -5.28 -10.18 -0.31
CA LEU A 29 -6.06 -9.27 0.53
C LEU A 29 -6.67 -10.04 1.71
N PRO A 30 -6.62 -9.47 2.94
CA PRO A 30 -7.36 -10.05 4.05
C PRO A 30 -8.83 -10.20 3.68
N GLY A 31 -9.43 -11.33 4.05
CA GLY A 31 -10.87 -11.51 3.87
C GLY A 31 -11.65 -10.43 4.61
N ASP A 32 -12.86 -10.12 4.12
CA ASP A 32 -13.74 -9.19 4.80
C ASP A 32 -14.25 -9.83 6.09
N PRO A 33 -14.05 -9.19 7.26
CA PRO A 33 -14.44 -9.76 8.55
C PRO A 33 -15.93 -9.59 8.86
N PHE A 34 -16.72 -9.14 7.90
CA PHE A 34 -18.15 -8.79 8.09
C PHE A 34 -19.04 -9.92 7.62
N GLY A 35 -20.05 -10.25 8.44
CA GLY A 35 -21.06 -11.25 8.07
C GLY A 35 -22.04 -10.74 6.98
N ALA A 36 -22.44 -9.48 7.06
CA ALA A 36 -23.22 -8.80 6.04
C ALA A 36 -22.85 -7.31 6.07
N ALA A 37 -22.30 -6.82 4.97
CA ALA A 37 -21.96 -5.42 4.81
C ALA A 37 -23.09 -4.65 4.12
N SER A 38 -23.08 -3.31 4.23
CA SER A 38 -24.02 -2.49 3.49
C SER A 38 -23.80 -2.60 1.99
N GLY A 39 -24.85 -2.42 1.19
CA GLY A 39 -24.70 -2.44 -0.28
C GLY A 39 -23.75 -1.36 -0.83
N ALA A 40 -23.45 -0.31 -0.04
CA ALA A 40 -22.43 0.66 -0.39
C ALA A 40 -21.00 0.08 -0.26
N TYR A 41 -20.75 -0.72 0.78
CA TYR A 41 -19.48 -1.40 0.97
C TYR A 41 -19.27 -2.48 -0.11
N GLU A 42 -20.28 -3.30 -0.38
CA GLU A 42 -20.18 -4.34 -1.41
C GLU A 42 -19.80 -3.74 -2.78
N ARG A 43 -20.46 -2.63 -3.16
CA ARG A 43 -20.10 -1.93 -4.38
C ARG A 43 -18.69 -1.32 -4.35
N LEU A 44 -18.23 -0.80 -3.19
CA LEU A 44 -16.87 -0.29 -3.04
C LEU A 44 -15.86 -1.43 -3.21
N ARG A 45 -16.13 -2.58 -2.59
CA ARG A 45 -15.31 -3.78 -2.72
C ARG A 45 -15.20 -4.20 -4.19
N GLU A 46 -16.31 -4.36 -4.89
CA GLU A 46 -16.34 -4.71 -6.30
C GLU A 46 -15.49 -3.75 -7.16
N VAL A 47 -15.67 -2.43 -6.97
CA VAL A 47 -14.90 -1.42 -7.71
C VAL A 47 -13.41 -1.49 -7.42
N THR A 48 -13.02 -1.69 -6.16
CA THR A 48 -11.61 -1.78 -5.79
C THR A 48 -10.99 -3.11 -6.21
N ASP A 49 -11.70 -4.23 -6.12
CA ASP A 49 -11.23 -5.53 -6.58
C ASP A 49 -11.04 -5.54 -8.10
N GLU A 50 -11.96 -4.95 -8.86
CA GLU A 50 -11.82 -4.80 -10.31
C GLU A 50 -10.59 -3.96 -10.69
N ALA A 51 -10.37 -2.84 -9.99
CA ALA A 51 -9.21 -1.97 -10.22
C ALA A 51 -7.89 -2.69 -9.91
N LEU A 52 -7.83 -3.40 -8.79
CA LEU A 52 -6.63 -4.14 -8.35
C LEU A 52 -6.33 -5.36 -9.23
N ALA A 53 -7.36 -5.98 -9.82
CA ALA A 53 -7.19 -7.09 -10.76
C ALA A 53 -6.64 -6.67 -12.12
N GLN A 54 -6.51 -5.38 -12.38
CA GLN A 54 -6.01 -4.84 -13.65
C GLN A 54 -4.71 -4.04 -13.45
N PRO A 55 -3.56 -4.72 -13.19
CA PRO A 55 -2.27 -4.04 -13.10
C PRO A 55 -1.90 -3.45 -14.47
N TRP A 56 -1.06 -2.41 -14.46
CA TRP A 56 -0.52 -1.85 -15.70
C TRP A 56 0.35 -2.89 -16.43
N SER A 57 0.20 -2.97 -17.76
CA SER A 57 0.90 -3.96 -18.59
C SER A 57 2.39 -3.71 -18.80
N GLY A 58 2.92 -2.57 -18.36
CA GLY A 58 4.30 -2.14 -18.61
C GLY A 58 4.52 -1.45 -19.97
N LYS A 59 3.45 -1.21 -20.77
CA LYS A 59 3.56 -0.54 -22.06
C LYS A 59 3.09 0.91 -21.96
N LEU A 60 3.93 1.86 -22.40
CA LEU A 60 3.62 3.29 -22.29
C LEU A 60 2.35 3.69 -23.05
N GLU A 61 2.11 3.13 -24.22
CA GLU A 61 0.91 3.43 -25.00
C GLU A 61 -0.40 3.04 -24.30
N GLU A 62 -0.34 2.08 -23.36
CA GLU A 62 -1.48 1.62 -22.57
C GLU A 62 -1.60 2.36 -21.23
N PHE A 63 -0.57 3.13 -20.82
CA PHE A 63 -0.52 3.77 -19.51
C PHE A 63 -1.61 4.82 -19.30
N GLY A 64 -1.82 5.70 -20.27
CA GLY A 64 -2.84 6.75 -20.18
C GLY A 64 -4.26 6.21 -19.98
N PRO A 65 -4.74 5.31 -20.86
CA PRO A 65 -6.04 4.67 -20.68
C PRO A 65 -6.17 3.88 -19.37
N TRP A 66 -5.11 3.18 -18.95
CA TRP A 66 -5.09 2.47 -17.68
C TRP A 66 -5.22 3.44 -16.50
N LEU A 67 -4.44 4.52 -16.46
CA LEU A 67 -4.47 5.51 -15.40
C LEU A 67 -5.83 6.20 -15.31
N GLU A 68 -6.47 6.48 -16.42
CA GLU A 68 -7.84 7.02 -16.48
C GLU A 68 -8.84 6.05 -15.82
N ALA A 69 -8.77 4.77 -16.18
CA ALA A 69 -9.63 3.74 -15.59
C ALA A 69 -9.44 3.63 -14.06
N GLN A 70 -8.19 3.65 -13.58
CA GLN A 70 -7.88 3.65 -12.14
C GLN A 70 -8.41 4.91 -11.43
N THR A 71 -8.29 6.06 -12.09
CA THR A 71 -8.80 7.33 -11.53
C THR A 71 -10.33 7.29 -11.38
N VAL A 72 -11.05 6.78 -12.37
CA VAL A 72 -12.51 6.59 -12.30
C VAL A 72 -12.88 5.63 -11.16
N ALA A 73 -12.13 4.54 -10.97
CA ALA A 73 -12.36 3.61 -9.88
C ALA A 73 -12.17 4.27 -8.51
N VAL A 74 -11.14 5.09 -8.36
CA VAL A 74 -10.90 5.89 -7.13
C VAL A 74 -12.07 6.86 -6.89
N GLU A 75 -12.49 7.63 -7.88
CA GLU A 75 -13.59 8.60 -7.73
C GLU A 75 -14.90 7.93 -7.31
N ARG A 76 -15.23 6.79 -7.93
CA ARG A 76 -16.41 5.98 -7.57
C ARG A 76 -16.29 5.48 -6.12
N SER A 77 -15.12 4.96 -5.73
CA SER A 77 -14.87 4.49 -4.37
C SER A 77 -14.99 5.60 -3.33
N LEU A 78 -14.48 6.80 -3.62
CA LEU A 78 -14.62 7.97 -2.76
C LEU A 78 -16.09 8.40 -2.61
N GLY A 79 -16.88 8.31 -3.67
CA GLY A 79 -18.32 8.54 -3.63
C GLY A 79 -19.03 7.57 -2.69
N LEU A 80 -18.72 6.27 -2.79
CA LEU A 80 -19.29 5.22 -1.94
C LEU A 80 -18.80 5.34 -0.48
N LEU A 81 -17.55 5.69 -0.26
CA LEU A 81 -16.98 5.91 1.08
C LEU A 81 -17.73 6.99 1.86
N LYS A 82 -18.26 8.03 1.19
CA LYS A 82 -19.08 9.06 1.86
C LYS A 82 -20.31 8.47 2.51
N ALA A 83 -20.95 7.48 1.88
CA ALA A 83 -22.12 6.81 2.43
C ALA A 83 -21.77 5.91 3.64
N LEU A 84 -20.52 5.44 3.74
CA LEU A 84 -20.05 4.59 4.84
C LEU A 84 -19.67 5.38 6.10
N ARG A 85 -19.55 6.70 6.03
CA ARG A 85 -19.10 7.53 7.17
C ARG A 85 -20.00 7.46 8.39
N VAL A 86 -21.29 7.17 8.20
CA VAL A 86 -22.30 7.04 9.26
C VAL A 86 -22.56 5.58 9.64
N GLY A 87 -21.84 4.65 9.01
CA GLY A 87 -21.95 3.21 9.25
C GLY A 87 -21.02 2.71 10.35
N PRO A 88 -20.88 1.37 10.47
CA PRO A 88 -19.97 0.74 11.40
C PRO A 88 -18.51 1.16 11.15
N ALA A 89 -17.76 1.41 12.23
CA ALA A 89 -16.39 1.92 12.16
C ALA A 89 -15.42 0.93 11.50
N ASP A 90 -15.63 -0.36 11.70
CA ASP A 90 -14.88 -1.45 11.10
C ASP A 90 -15.02 -1.48 9.58
N VAL A 91 -16.26 -1.40 9.07
CA VAL A 91 -16.54 -1.32 7.62
C VAL A 91 -15.85 -0.10 7.00
N TYR A 92 -15.92 1.05 7.69
CA TYR A 92 -15.26 2.28 7.24
C TYR A 92 -13.73 2.14 7.23
N ALA A 93 -13.15 1.46 8.23
CA ALA A 93 -11.72 1.19 8.31
C ALA A 93 -11.23 0.38 7.10
N VAL A 94 -11.86 -0.76 6.84
CA VAL A 94 -11.50 -1.64 5.72
C VAL A 94 -11.71 -0.95 4.37
N ALA A 95 -12.79 -0.18 4.20
CA ALA A 95 -13.03 0.59 2.99
C ALA A 95 -11.89 1.60 2.71
N ASN A 96 -11.34 2.26 3.75
CA ASN A 96 -10.17 3.12 3.58
C ASN A 96 -8.93 2.32 3.16
N GLY A 97 -8.70 1.13 3.73
CA GLY A 97 -7.60 0.25 3.34
C GLY A 97 -7.68 -0.17 1.87
N ARG A 98 -8.86 -0.54 1.38
CA ARG A 98 -9.08 -0.89 -0.03
C ARG A 98 -8.80 0.26 -0.99
N ILE A 99 -9.23 1.47 -0.65
CA ILE A 99 -8.92 2.68 -1.45
C ILE A 99 -7.41 2.95 -1.43
N ALA A 100 -6.75 2.80 -0.29
CA ALA A 100 -5.31 2.98 -0.17
C ALA A 100 -4.53 2.04 -1.08
N LEU A 101 -4.97 0.78 -1.24
CA LEU A 101 -4.38 -0.19 -2.16
C LEU A 101 -4.45 0.27 -3.61
N VAL A 102 -5.59 0.82 -4.05
CA VAL A 102 -5.72 1.34 -5.42
C VAL A 102 -4.77 2.52 -5.65
N TYR A 103 -4.67 3.45 -4.69
CA TYR A 103 -3.70 4.55 -4.77
C TYR A 103 -2.26 4.04 -4.79
N GLN A 104 -1.93 3.04 -3.98
CA GLN A 104 -0.60 2.41 -3.96
C GLN A 104 -0.27 1.78 -5.32
N GLN A 105 -1.21 1.06 -5.94
CA GLN A 105 -1.03 0.50 -7.28
C GLN A 105 -0.77 1.60 -8.31
N ILE A 106 -1.54 2.69 -8.28
CA ILE A 106 -1.34 3.84 -9.19
C ILE A 106 0.06 4.43 -8.99
N ALA A 107 0.48 4.69 -7.75
CA ALA A 107 1.77 5.29 -7.45
C ALA A 107 2.94 4.40 -7.91
N THR A 108 2.86 3.08 -7.64
CA THR A 108 3.86 2.11 -8.09
C THR A 108 3.96 2.07 -9.61
N SER A 109 2.82 1.97 -10.31
CA SER A 109 2.80 1.95 -11.77
C SER A 109 3.27 3.27 -12.39
N LEU A 110 3.05 4.41 -11.72
CA LEU A 110 3.57 5.70 -12.17
C LEU A 110 5.10 5.75 -12.08
N THR A 111 5.69 5.22 -10.99
CA THR A 111 7.14 5.08 -10.84
C THR A 111 7.71 4.18 -11.95
N GLU A 112 7.09 3.03 -12.21
CA GLU A 112 7.51 2.11 -13.25
C GLU A 112 7.39 2.73 -14.64
N ALA A 113 6.31 3.44 -14.92
CA ALA A 113 6.09 4.11 -16.20
C ALA A 113 7.11 5.23 -16.45
N SER A 114 7.52 5.97 -15.40
CA SER A 114 8.59 6.96 -15.48
C SER A 114 9.91 6.33 -15.93
N VAL A 115 10.28 5.20 -15.32
CA VAL A 115 11.51 4.45 -15.69
C VAL A 115 11.45 3.93 -17.13
N VAL A 116 10.28 3.45 -17.58
CA VAL A 116 10.12 2.99 -18.97
C VAL A 116 10.22 4.17 -19.94
N ALA A 117 9.57 5.31 -19.63
CA ALA A 117 9.60 6.51 -20.45
C ALA A 117 11.03 7.05 -20.62
N GLU A 118 11.80 7.15 -19.54
CA GLU A 118 13.20 7.58 -19.60
C GLU A 118 14.05 6.64 -20.48
N ARG A 119 13.83 5.34 -20.36
CA ARG A 119 14.54 4.34 -21.18
C ARG A 119 14.22 4.46 -22.67
N GLU A 120 12.99 4.88 -23.00
CA GLU A 120 12.55 5.15 -24.37
C GLU A 120 12.92 6.56 -24.88
N GLY A 121 13.57 7.37 -24.04
CA GLY A 121 14.06 8.69 -24.42
C GLY A 121 13.04 9.82 -24.27
N TYR A 122 11.95 9.58 -23.53
CA TYR A 122 10.99 10.62 -23.17
C TYR A 122 11.44 11.33 -21.89
N ASP A 123 11.30 12.65 -21.87
CA ASP A 123 11.46 13.46 -20.66
C ASP A 123 10.15 13.39 -19.85
N ALA A 124 10.13 12.51 -18.86
CA ALA A 124 8.94 12.24 -18.04
C ALA A 124 9.23 12.57 -16.57
N ASP A 125 9.17 13.83 -16.20
CA ASP A 125 9.21 14.25 -14.79
C ASP A 125 7.82 14.15 -14.15
N TRP A 126 7.49 12.95 -13.65
CA TRP A 126 6.22 12.71 -12.96
C TRP A 126 6.39 12.65 -11.42
N LYS A 127 7.54 13.06 -10.91
CA LYS A 127 7.87 12.93 -9.48
C LYS A 127 6.88 13.64 -8.57
N ASP A 128 6.46 14.82 -8.94
CA ASP A 128 5.45 15.57 -8.17
C ASP A 128 4.08 14.89 -8.19
N GLN A 129 3.72 14.25 -9.29
CA GLN A 129 2.47 13.48 -9.39
C GLN A 129 2.57 12.20 -8.57
N GLU A 130 3.66 11.47 -8.66
CA GLU A 130 3.95 10.28 -7.86
C GLU A 130 3.83 10.59 -6.36
N ASN A 131 4.50 11.65 -5.89
CA ASN A 131 4.46 12.07 -4.50
C ASN A 131 3.02 12.35 -4.04
N ARG A 132 2.24 13.09 -4.83
CA ARG A 132 0.83 13.37 -4.50
C ARG A 132 -0.01 12.11 -4.38
N ILE A 133 0.22 11.11 -5.22
CA ILE A 133 -0.50 9.84 -5.16
C ILE A 133 -0.07 9.03 -3.92
N TRP A 134 1.24 9.02 -3.58
CA TRP A 134 1.72 8.40 -2.34
C TRP A 134 1.16 9.10 -1.09
N GLU A 135 1.03 10.43 -1.09
CA GLU A 135 0.37 11.18 0.00
C GLU A 135 -1.09 10.74 0.20
N GLN A 136 -1.82 10.53 -0.90
CA GLN A 136 -3.20 10.01 -0.82
C GLN A 136 -3.21 8.58 -0.24
N ALA A 137 -2.37 7.68 -0.75
CA ALA A 137 -2.26 6.33 -0.22
C ALA A 137 -1.97 6.35 1.29
N ASN A 138 -0.97 7.14 1.72
CA ASN A 138 -0.61 7.31 3.12
C ASN A 138 -1.79 7.80 3.98
N ALA A 139 -2.51 8.83 3.52
CA ALA A 139 -3.65 9.36 4.24
C ALA A 139 -4.77 8.31 4.43
N PHE A 140 -5.02 7.46 3.43
CA PHE A 140 -6.00 6.39 3.52
C PHE A 140 -5.53 5.24 4.40
N TRP A 141 -4.25 4.85 4.33
CA TRP A 141 -3.65 3.88 5.26
C TRP A 141 -3.74 4.35 6.71
N ALA A 142 -3.43 5.62 6.99
CA ALA A 142 -3.54 6.19 8.32
C ALA A 142 -4.98 6.17 8.86
N ARG A 143 -6.00 6.37 7.99
CA ARG A 143 -7.41 6.24 8.39
C ARG A 143 -7.78 4.80 8.68
N CYS A 144 -7.29 3.84 7.88
CA CYS A 144 -7.48 2.43 8.12
C CYS A 144 -6.91 2.00 9.48
N VAL A 145 -5.65 2.32 9.77
CA VAL A 145 -5.00 2.02 11.07
C VAL A 145 -5.83 2.57 12.24
N ARG A 146 -6.24 3.84 12.17
CA ARG A 146 -7.06 4.44 13.24
C ARG A 146 -8.41 3.74 13.41
N GLY A 147 -9.04 3.37 12.30
CA GLY A 147 -10.32 2.67 12.33
C GLY A 147 -10.21 1.25 12.90
N CYS A 148 -9.18 0.51 12.52
CA CYS A 148 -8.90 -0.83 13.06
C CYS A 148 -8.65 -0.78 14.57
N ALA A 149 -7.87 0.19 15.05
CA ALA A 149 -7.63 0.37 16.48
C ALA A 149 -8.90 0.63 17.31
N MET A 150 -9.94 1.22 16.71
CA MET A 150 -11.23 1.45 17.36
C MET A 150 -12.18 0.26 17.26
N ALA A 151 -12.03 -0.58 16.23
CA ALA A 151 -12.95 -1.68 15.94
C ALA A 151 -12.67 -2.95 16.77
N GLY A 152 -11.43 -3.14 17.24
CA GLY A 152 -11.04 -4.30 18.05
C GLY A 152 -10.41 -5.43 17.25
N THR A 153 -10.16 -6.56 17.93
CA THR A 153 -9.31 -7.67 17.44
C THR A 153 -9.84 -8.42 16.21
N HIS A 154 -11.11 -8.30 15.88
CA HIS A 154 -11.66 -8.96 14.69
C HIS A 154 -11.11 -8.38 13.37
N LEU A 155 -10.41 -7.23 13.43
CA LEU A 155 -9.73 -6.62 12.30
C LEU A 155 -8.19 -6.83 12.31
N ASP A 156 -7.66 -7.74 13.11
CA ASP A 156 -6.20 -7.89 13.27
C ASP A 156 -5.45 -8.05 11.93
N ALA A 157 -6.00 -8.83 10.99
CA ALA A 157 -5.40 -9.01 9.67
C ALA A 157 -5.40 -7.70 8.85
N TRP A 158 -6.48 -6.93 8.92
CA TRP A 158 -6.55 -5.61 8.27
C TRP A 158 -5.69 -4.57 8.99
N ASP A 159 -5.62 -4.58 10.33
CA ASP A 159 -4.74 -3.68 11.08
C ASP A 159 -3.27 -3.89 10.70
N LEU A 160 -2.83 -5.15 10.62
CA LEU A 160 -1.49 -5.49 10.16
C LEU A 160 -1.23 -4.96 8.74
N ARG A 161 -2.14 -5.22 7.80
CA ARG A 161 -2.04 -4.76 6.41
C ARG A 161 -2.00 -3.23 6.32
N CYS A 162 -2.85 -2.54 7.09
CA CYS A 162 -2.90 -1.08 7.09
C CYS A 162 -1.64 -0.45 7.66
N ARG A 163 -1.08 -1.00 8.75
CA ARG A 163 0.20 -0.55 9.31
C ARG A 163 1.35 -0.74 8.33
N GLN A 164 1.39 -1.87 7.65
CA GLN A 164 2.41 -2.14 6.63
C GLN A 164 2.31 -1.18 5.45
N GLY A 165 1.09 -0.95 4.94
CA GLY A 165 0.84 0.02 3.88
C GLY A 165 1.21 1.44 4.28
N LEU A 166 0.95 1.82 5.55
CA LEU A 166 1.35 3.13 6.09
C LEU A 166 2.87 3.30 6.10
N VAL A 167 3.59 2.33 6.66
CA VAL A 167 5.08 2.36 6.71
C VAL A 167 5.67 2.40 5.30
N ASN A 168 5.14 1.59 4.38
CA ASN A 168 5.63 1.56 2.99
C ASN A 168 5.40 2.91 2.28
N SER A 169 4.23 3.53 2.45
CA SER A 169 3.94 4.83 1.85
C SER A 169 4.77 5.97 2.46
N GLU A 170 5.02 5.94 3.78
CA GLU A 170 5.91 6.89 4.45
C GLU A 170 7.35 6.80 3.90
N ALA A 171 7.86 5.58 3.70
CA ALA A 171 9.19 5.36 3.13
C ALA A 171 9.33 5.92 1.70
N LYS A 172 8.26 5.93 0.91
CA LYS A 172 8.23 6.50 -0.45
C LYS A 172 8.19 8.03 -0.48
N LEU A 173 7.73 8.66 0.60
CA LEU A 173 7.64 10.11 0.74
C LEU A 173 8.88 10.75 1.37
N GLN A 174 9.83 9.93 1.83
CA GLN A 174 11.11 10.45 2.33
C GLN A 174 11.98 10.92 1.15
N PRO A 175 12.68 12.07 1.31
CA PRO A 175 13.55 12.62 0.28
C PRO A 175 14.80 11.78 0.02
#